data_d2c52db5ab4eb3a85b8e41e253cd6b48
#
_entry.id   d2c52db5ab4eb3a85b8e41e253cd6b48
#
_cell.length_a   1.000
_cell.length_b   1.000
_cell.length_c   1.000
_cell.angle_alpha   90.00
_cell.angle_beta   90.00
_cell.angle_gamma   90.00
#
_symmetry.space_group_name_H-M   'P 1'
#
loop_
_entity.id
_entity.type
_entity.pdbx_description
1 polymer ?
#
loop_
_entity_poly.entity_id
_entity_poly.type
_entity_poly.pdbx_seq_one_letter_code
_entity_poly.pdbx_strand_id
1 'polypeptide(L)'
;MADSQRRAAYLAANLTYESDKITWYCNVTSDTREVAMSWEEPIYTKAAELCVSAGDHVLECGFGMGILADKIQARNPASHTITEYHPEQIQ
;
A
#
# COMPACT_ATOMS: atom_id res chain seq x y z
N MET A 1 12.50 14.38 -15.18
CA MET A 1 13.12 13.76 -14.00
C MET A 1 13.20 12.26 -14.21
N ALA A 2 14.33 11.64 -13.89
CA ALA A 2 14.49 10.20 -14.04
C ALA A 2 13.72 9.46 -12.94
N ASP A 3 13.16 8.28 -13.26
CA ASP A 3 12.46 7.45 -12.30
C ASP A 3 13.33 7.04 -11.11
N SER A 4 14.64 6.83 -11.35
CA SER A 4 15.59 6.51 -10.30
C SER A 4 15.70 7.61 -9.25
N GLN A 5 15.61 8.87 -9.66
CA GLN A 5 15.67 10.01 -8.74
C GLN A 5 14.41 10.08 -7.87
N ARG A 6 13.23 9.85 -8.46
CA ARG A 6 11.97 9.80 -7.70
C ARG A 6 11.94 8.63 -6.74
N ARG A 7 12.44 7.48 -7.18
CA ARG A 7 12.51 6.29 -6.34
C ARG A 7 13.39 6.53 -5.11
N ALA A 8 14.58 7.11 -5.33
CA ALA A 8 15.49 7.43 -4.24
C ALA A 8 14.88 8.44 -3.26
N ALA A 9 14.21 9.46 -3.78
CA ALA A 9 13.53 10.46 -2.94
C ALA A 9 12.42 9.82 -2.10
N TYR A 10 11.63 8.93 -2.70
CA TYR A 10 10.56 8.23 -1.96
C TYR A 10 11.13 7.35 -0.86
N LEU A 11 12.15 6.55 -1.13
CA LEU A 11 12.73 5.65 -0.13
C LEU A 11 13.38 6.40 1.03
N ALA A 12 13.90 7.60 0.78
CA ALA A 12 14.52 8.44 1.80
C ALA A 12 13.54 9.31 2.56
N ALA A 13 12.33 9.50 2.04
CA ALA A 13 11.33 10.39 2.63
C ALA A 13 10.68 9.76 3.86
N ASN A 14 10.33 10.60 4.83
CA ASN A 14 9.47 10.20 5.92
C ASN A 14 8.02 10.25 5.44
N LEU A 15 7.26 9.21 5.75
CA LEU A 15 5.84 9.18 5.41
C LEU A 15 5.03 9.95 6.44
N THR A 16 3.99 10.64 5.98
CA THR A 16 3.03 11.31 6.86
C THR A 16 1.77 10.44 6.93
N TYR A 17 1.40 10.04 8.14
CA TYR A 17 0.24 9.18 8.37
C TYR A 17 -0.92 10.03 8.89
N GLU A 18 -2.00 10.06 8.13
CA GLU A 18 -3.25 10.71 8.52
C GLU A 18 -4.35 9.66 8.65
N SER A 19 -5.51 10.04 9.20
CA SER A 19 -6.60 9.08 9.42
C SER A 19 -7.16 8.49 8.13
N ASP A 20 -7.06 9.21 7.02
CA ASP A 20 -7.67 8.85 5.74
C ASP A 20 -6.66 8.67 4.60
N LYS A 21 -5.38 8.91 4.85
CA LYS A 21 -4.36 8.80 3.80
C LYS A 21 -2.95 8.71 4.36
N ILE A 22 -2.04 8.23 3.50
CA ILE A 22 -0.60 8.30 3.74
C ILE A 22 0.00 9.14 2.62
N THR A 23 0.83 10.13 2.98
CA THR A 23 1.48 11.02 2.01
C THR A 23 2.98 11.07 2.24
N TRP A 24 3.70 11.61 1.26
CA TRP A 24 5.12 11.92 1.38
C TRP A 24 5.44 13.18 0.60
N TYR A 25 6.43 13.94 1.08
CA TYR A 25 6.89 15.13 0.38
C TYR A 25 8.04 14.76 -0.54
N CYS A 26 7.89 15.05 -1.84
CA CYS A 26 8.94 14.81 -2.83
C CYS A 26 9.80 16.07 -2.94
N ASN A 27 11.03 16.00 -2.44
CA ASN A 27 11.96 17.14 -2.48
C ASN A 27 12.52 17.39 -3.86
N VAL A 28 12.37 16.46 -4.81
CA VAL A 28 12.83 16.64 -6.19
C VAL A 28 11.83 17.46 -6.99
N THR A 29 10.53 17.20 -6.83
CA THR A 29 9.46 17.92 -7.52
C THR A 29 8.82 19.02 -6.66
N SER A 30 9.18 19.09 -5.37
CA SER A 30 8.68 20.07 -4.41
C SER A 30 7.17 20.04 -4.24
N ASP A 31 6.59 18.84 -4.18
CA ASP A 31 5.16 18.64 -3.97
C ASP A 31 4.89 17.47 -3.02
N THR A 32 3.68 17.44 -2.45
CA THR A 32 3.20 16.34 -1.62
C THR A 32 2.51 15.31 -2.52
N ARG A 33 2.86 14.04 -2.33
CA ARG A 33 2.31 12.94 -3.11
C ARG A 33 1.63 11.92 -2.21
N GLU A 34 0.68 11.21 -2.76
CA GLU A 34 -0.12 10.23 -2.03
C GLU A 34 0.47 8.84 -2.16
N VAL A 35 0.50 8.11 -1.05
CA VAL A 35 0.86 6.69 -1.02
C VAL A 35 -0.41 5.84 -1.04
N ALA A 36 -1.36 6.15 -0.16
CA ALA A 36 -2.61 5.41 -0.02
C ALA A 36 -3.70 6.31 0.54
N MET A 37 -4.94 6.05 0.19
CA MET A 37 -6.09 6.85 0.62
C MET A 37 -7.28 5.95 0.96
N SER A 38 -8.01 6.31 2.01
CA SER A 38 -9.13 5.51 2.51
C SER A 38 -10.31 5.44 1.54
N TRP A 39 -10.47 6.43 0.65
CA TRP A 39 -11.55 6.41 -0.33
C TRP A 39 -11.43 5.23 -1.31
N GLU A 40 -10.27 4.60 -1.37
CA GLU A 40 -10.04 3.43 -2.23
C GLU A 40 -10.66 2.14 -1.68
N GLU A 41 -11.20 2.16 -0.46
CA GLU A 41 -11.74 0.97 0.19
C GLU A 41 -12.74 0.17 -0.65
N PRO A 42 -13.73 0.79 -1.34
CA PRO A 42 -14.64 0.03 -2.17
C PRO A 42 -13.95 -0.73 -3.31
N ILE A 43 -12.86 -0.17 -3.84
CA ILE A 43 -12.05 -0.82 -4.87
C ILE A 43 -11.37 -2.06 -4.29
N TYR A 44 -10.79 -1.93 -3.11
CA TYR A 44 -10.10 -3.05 -2.44
C TYR A 44 -11.06 -4.14 -2.01
N THR A 45 -12.25 -3.78 -1.55
CA THR A 45 -13.30 -4.75 -1.22
C THR A 45 -13.65 -5.60 -2.45
N LYS A 46 -13.85 -4.96 -3.59
CA LYS A 46 -14.19 -5.66 -4.83
C LYS A 46 -13.02 -6.52 -5.33
N ALA A 47 -11.81 -6.00 -5.23
CA ALA A 47 -10.61 -6.74 -5.63
C ALA A 47 -10.46 -8.03 -4.82
N ALA A 48 -10.64 -7.97 -3.50
CA ALA A 48 -10.57 -9.16 -2.66
C ALA A 48 -11.67 -10.16 -2.99
N GLU A 49 -12.90 -9.69 -3.21
CA GLU A 49 -14.02 -10.57 -3.59
C GLU A 49 -13.76 -11.32 -4.87
N LEU A 50 -13.16 -10.66 -5.86
CA LEU A 50 -12.91 -11.26 -7.17
C LEU A 50 -11.69 -12.17 -7.21
N CYS A 51 -10.68 -11.89 -6.37
CA CYS A 51 -9.36 -12.52 -6.50
C CYS A 51 -9.05 -13.54 -5.42
N VAL A 52 -9.75 -13.51 -4.27
CA VAL A 52 -9.38 -14.34 -3.12
C VAL A 52 -10.53 -15.25 -2.72
N SER A 53 -10.24 -16.55 -2.64
CA SER A 53 -11.16 -17.55 -2.09
C SER A 53 -10.56 -18.14 -0.81
N ALA A 54 -11.42 -18.68 0.05
CA ALA A 54 -10.96 -19.32 1.28
C ALA A 54 -9.95 -20.42 0.95
N GLY A 55 -8.87 -20.48 1.70
CA GLY A 55 -7.80 -21.47 1.49
C GLY A 55 -6.76 -21.09 0.44
N ASP A 56 -6.90 -19.94 -0.23
CA ASP A 56 -5.92 -19.50 -1.23
C ASP A 56 -4.61 -19.07 -0.57
N HIS A 57 -3.54 -19.19 -1.33
CA HIS A 57 -2.24 -18.59 -1.00
C HIS A 57 -2.13 -17.26 -1.72
N VAL A 58 -2.03 -16.16 -0.98
CA VAL A 58 -2.13 -14.81 -1.52
C VAL A 58 -0.80 -14.07 -1.40
N LEU A 59 -0.36 -13.44 -2.48
CA LEU A 59 0.75 -12.49 -2.49
C LEU A 59 0.19 -11.09 -2.77
N GLU A 60 0.39 -10.19 -1.83
CA GLU A 60 -0.02 -8.79 -1.96
C GLU A 60 1.22 -7.93 -2.17
N CYS A 61 1.20 -7.07 -3.19
CA CYS A 61 2.30 -6.15 -3.48
C CYS A 61 1.95 -4.77 -2.97
N GLY A 62 2.68 -4.28 -1.95
CA GLY A 62 2.40 -3.02 -1.29
C GLY A 62 1.36 -3.16 -0.18
N PHE A 63 1.58 -2.48 0.93
CA PHE A 63 0.69 -2.56 2.08
C PHE A 63 -0.26 -1.36 2.18
N GLY A 64 0.23 -0.14 1.91
CA GLY A 64 -0.53 1.09 2.06
C GLY A 64 -1.03 1.26 3.49
N MET A 65 -2.33 1.48 3.65
CA MET A 65 -3.00 1.63 4.95
C MET A 65 -3.47 0.29 5.52
N GLY A 66 -3.22 -0.82 4.85
CA GLY A 66 -3.67 -2.13 5.28
C GLY A 66 -5.12 -2.44 4.93
N ILE A 67 -5.78 -1.62 4.13
CA ILE A 67 -7.20 -1.81 3.78
C ILE A 67 -7.39 -3.08 2.97
N LEU A 68 -6.59 -3.28 1.93
CA LEU A 68 -6.67 -4.50 1.12
C LEU A 68 -6.29 -5.73 1.94
N ALA A 69 -5.26 -5.61 2.79
CA ALA A 69 -4.84 -6.72 3.65
C ALA A 69 -5.99 -7.18 4.56
N ASP A 70 -6.74 -6.25 5.15
CA ASP A 70 -7.90 -6.59 5.97
C ASP A 70 -8.98 -7.31 5.16
N LYS A 71 -9.25 -6.87 3.93
CA LYS A 71 -10.24 -7.51 3.06
C LYS A 71 -9.81 -8.92 2.65
N ILE A 72 -8.52 -9.12 2.40
CA ILE A 72 -7.95 -10.44 2.09
C ILE A 72 -8.07 -11.37 3.29
N GLN A 73 -7.71 -10.89 4.48
CA GLN A 73 -7.79 -11.69 5.70
C GLN A 73 -9.23 -12.10 6.01
N ALA A 74 -10.20 -11.26 5.73
CA ALA A 74 -11.61 -11.56 5.93
C ALA A 74 -12.11 -12.72 5.06
N ARG A 75 -11.37 -13.10 4.01
CA ARG A 75 -11.72 -14.21 3.12
C ARG A 75 -11.05 -15.53 3.50
N ASN A 76 -10.34 -15.57 4.62
CA ASN A 76 -9.71 -16.76 5.19
C ASN A 76 -8.72 -17.45 4.25
N PRO A 77 -7.66 -16.75 3.79
CA PRO A 77 -6.63 -17.38 2.96
C PRO A 77 -5.82 -18.40 3.79
N ALA A 78 -5.24 -19.38 3.11
CA ALA A 78 -4.32 -20.32 3.76
C ALA A 78 -3.00 -19.65 4.11
N SER A 79 -2.55 -18.71 3.27
CA SER A 79 -1.39 -17.88 3.55
C SER A 79 -1.55 -16.51 2.90
N HIS A 80 -0.90 -15.50 3.49
CA HIS A 80 -0.96 -14.13 2.99
C HIS A 80 0.42 -13.52 3.17
N THR A 81 1.12 -13.31 2.06
CA THR A 81 2.45 -12.71 2.04
C THR A 81 2.32 -11.29 1.48
N ILE A 82 2.93 -10.32 2.15
CA ILE A 82 2.89 -8.93 1.73
C ILE A 82 4.31 -8.49 1.42
N THR A 83 4.51 -7.91 0.23
CA THR A 83 5.76 -7.25 -0.12
C THR A 83 5.57 -5.75 -0.01
N GLU A 84 6.54 -5.07 0.57
CA GLU A 84 6.47 -3.62 0.75
C GLU A 84 7.79 -2.98 0.38
N TYR A 85 7.70 -1.90 -0.37
CA TYR A 85 8.87 -1.23 -0.93
C TYR A 85 9.45 -0.18 0.01
N HIS A 86 8.61 0.59 0.71
CA HIS A 86 9.07 1.66 1.59
C HIS A 86 9.41 1.10 2.98
N PRO A 87 10.62 1.42 3.53
CA PRO A 87 11.04 0.85 4.81
C PRO A 87 10.11 1.14 5.99
N GLU A 88 9.45 2.30 6.02
CA GLU A 88 8.53 2.64 7.12
C GLU A 88 7.26 1.82 7.12
N GLN A 89 6.90 1.21 5.98
CA GLN A 89 5.72 0.35 5.88
C GLN A 89 6.01 -1.08 6.34
N ILE A 90 7.28 -1.44 6.47
CA ILE A 90 7.71 -2.78 6.91
C ILE A 90 7.93 -2.72 8.42
N GLN A 91 6.99 -3.24 9.18
CA GLN A 91 7.11 -3.27 10.65
C GLN A 91 6.69 -4.59 11.22
#